data_565c914d1e9e02caad8f83d1185ec1ac
#
_entry.id   565c914d1e9e02caad8f83d1185ec1ac
#
_cell.length_a   1.000
_cell.length_b   1.000
_cell.length_c   1.000
_cell.angle_alpha   90.00
_cell.angle_beta   90.00
_cell.angle_gamma   90.00
#
_symmetry.space_group_name_H-M   'P 1'
#
loop_
_entity.id
_entity.type
_entity.pdbx_description
1 polymer ?
#
loop_
_entity_poly.entity_id
_entity_poly.type
_entity_poly.pdbx_seq_one_letter_code
_entity_poly.pdbx_strand_id
1 'polypeptide(L)'
;MNTIHNHKLYDQYIESRRIRDLFTGELPRFLLLHYAPGELLSNPFSPNGYLLLVVDGRLLLYDMPDESSTVFIQTDFHQVNILGDMELLGVPFTSLFVEAKTDVYALALYLEQNREWLLNDPAFLRYLCVSMAEKLNGAVRASSQMTLRQKVGRSLRYAEPGQRISGIGAIAGSLNVSSRQLMRVLKEFCDLGVLEHEKKGTYRVLKKPED
;
A
#
# COMPACT_ATOMS: atom_id res chain seq x y z
N MET A 1 -11.19 14.53 -7.30
CA MET A 1 -9.89 14.97 -7.87
C MET A 1 -10.11 16.22 -8.71
N ASN A 2 -9.42 17.31 -8.40
CA ASN A 2 -9.52 18.60 -9.10
C ASN A 2 -8.13 19.12 -9.47
N THR A 3 -7.99 19.66 -10.68
CA THR A 3 -6.74 20.36 -11.08
C THR A 3 -6.75 21.78 -10.50
N ILE A 4 -5.66 22.15 -9.84
CA ILE A 4 -5.49 23.46 -9.21
C ILE A 4 -4.65 24.35 -10.11
N HIS A 5 -5.23 25.46 -10.56
CA HIS A 5 -4.57 26.48 -11.38
C HIS A 5 -4.05 27.65 -10.50
N ASN A 6 -3.21 27.33 -9.51
CA ASN A 6 -2.61 28.31 -8.61
C ASN A 6 -1.08 28.22 -8.70
N HIS A 7 -0.49 29.09 -9.52
CA HIS A 7 0.96 29.12 -9.73
C HIS A 7 1.75 29.35 -8.43
N LYS A 8 1.26 30.22 -7.55
CA LYS A 8 1.94 30.50 -6.28
C LYS A 8 2.02 29.26 -5.38
N LEU A 9 0.94 28.50 -5.28
CA LEU A 9 0.90 27.26 -4.51
C LEU A 9 1.76 26.16 -5.17
N TYR A 10 1.73 26.09 -6.51
CA TYR A 10 2.59 25.18 -7.27
C TYR A 10 4.07 25.46 -6.98
N ASP A 11 4.52 26.70 -7.12
CA ASP A 11 5.91 27.10 -6.89
C ASP A 11 6.32 26.86 -5.43
N GLN A 12 5.41 27.12 -4.48
CA GLN A 12 5.63 26.85 -3.07
C GLN A 12 5.93 25.36 -2.81
N TYR A 13 5.19 24.43 -3.44
CA TYR A 13 5.45 22.99 -3.29
C TYR A 13 6.73 22.56 -4.00
N ILE A 14 7.01 23.10 -5.18
CA ILE A 14 8.28 22.84 -5.90
C ILE A 14 9.48 23.18 -5.03
N GLU A 15 9.47 24.33 -4.36
CA GLU A 15 10.57 24.80 -3.54
C GLU A 15 10.63 24.14 -2.17
N SER A 16 9.51 24.16 -1.43
CA SER A 16 9.46 23.63 -0.05
C SER A 16 9.73 22.14 0.04
N ARG A 17 9.37 21.38 -1.00
CA ARG A 17 9.61 19.94 -1.12
C ARG A 17 10.86 19.58 -1.91
N ARG A 18 11.64 20.59 -2.34
CA ARG A 18 12.87 20.43 -3.10
C ARG A 18 12.69 19.51 -4.32
N ILE A 19 11.55 19.66 -5.02
CA ILE A 19 11.20 18.78 -6.14
C ILE A 19 12.25 18.80 -7.24
N ARG A 20 12.95 19.93 -7.42
CA ARG A 20 14.05 20.05 -8.41
C ARG A 20 15.19 19.06 -8.15
N ASP A 21 15.48 18.75 -6.88
CA ASP A 21 16.56 17.85 -6.50
C ASP A 21 16.26 16.38 -6.83
N LEU A 22 15.00 16.06 -7.17
CA LEU A 22 14.60 14.73 -7.60
C LEU A 22 15.00 14.38 -9.03
N PHE A 23 15.44 15.35 -9.83
CA PHE A 23 15.71 15.20 -11.26
C PHE A 23 17.07 15.78 -11.63
N THR A 24 17.71 15.18 -12.66
CA THR A 24 19.03 15.62 -13.16
C THR A 24 18.95 16.79 -14.13
N GLY A 25 17.83 16.94 -14.82
CA GLY A 25 17.65 17.92 -15.90
C GLY A 25 16.61 19.00 -15.59
N GLU A 26 16.01 19.50 -16.64
CA GLU A 26 14.90 20.44 -16.49
C GLU A 26 13.70 19.78 -15.80
N LEU A 27 13.06 20.56 -14.93
CA LEU A 27 11.89 20.11 -14.23
C LEU A 27 10.73 19.89 -15.21
N PRO A 28 10.08 18.71 -15.23
CA PRO A 28 8.92 18.49 -16.08
C PRO A 28 7.74 19.34 -15.63
N ARG A 29 6.80 19.57 -16.54
CA ARG A 29 5.56 20.28 -16.20
C ARG A 29 4.61 19.34 -15.47
N PHE A 30 4.46 19.55 -14.18
CA PHE A 30 3.46 18.83 -13.38
C PHE A 30 2.09 19.50 -13.48
N LEU A 31 1.04 18.70 -13.35
CA LEU A 31 -0.26 19.20 -12.93
C LEU A 31 -0.27 19.24 -11.39
N LEU A 32 -0.82 20.29 -10.80
CA LEU A 32 -1.11 20.29 -9.37
C LEU A 32 -2.54 19.76 -9.17
N LEU A 33 -2.66 18.61 -8.52
CA LEU A 33 -3.93 17.97 -8.22
C LEU A 33 -4.26 18.11 -6.73
N HIS A 34 -5.55 18.29 -6.46
CA HIS A 34 -6.12 18.26 -5.12
C HIS A 34 -7.12 17.12 -5.00
N TYR A 35 -7.05 16.41 -3.89
CA TYR A 35 -7.98 15.38 -3.48
C TYR A 35 -8.59 15.76 -2.13
N ALA A 36 -9.91 15.83 -2.04
CA ALA A 36 -10.62 16.04 -0.80
C ALA A 36 -10.62 14.76 0.06
N PRO A 37 -10.81 14.85 1.38
CA PRO A 37 -10.95 13.69 2.25
C PRO A 37 -11.99 12.69 1.70
N GLY A 38 -11.64 11.39 1.66
CA GLY A 38 -12.44 10.31 1.11
C GLY A 38 -12.26 10.08 -0.41
N GLU A 39 -11.58 10.96 -1.15
CA GLU A 39 -11.30 10.72 -2.56
C GLU A 39 -10.15 9.72 -2.76
N LEU A 40 -10.28 8.84 -3.75
CA LEU A 40 -9.27 7.84 -4.09
C LEU A 40 -8.20 8.45 -5.01
N LEU A 41 -6.93 8.31 -4.62
CA LEU A 41 -5.77 8.62 -5.45
C LEU A 41 -5.40 7.43 -6.34
N SER A 42 -5.61 6.21 -5.86
CA SER A 42 -5.40 4.98 -6.61
C SER A 42 -6.49 3.97 -6.30
N ASN A 43 -6.91 3.27 -7.35
CA ASN A 43 -7.93 2.24 -7.30
C ASN A 43 -7.44 1.06 -8.15
N PRO A 44 -7.33 -0.16 -7.60
CA PRO A 44 -6.84 -1.34 -8.33
C PRO A 44 -7.69 -1.70 -9.55
N PHE A 45 -8.96 -1.31 -9.57
CA PHE A 45 -9.86 -1.55 -10.72
C PHE A 45 -9.82 -0.46 -11.79
N SER A 46 -9.16 0.66 -11.52
CA SER A 46 -9.04 1.79 -12.43
C SER A 46 -7.73 2.53 -12.19
N PRO A 47 -6.61 2.04 -12.78
CA PRO A 47 -5.30 2.70 -12.66
C PRO A 47 -5.40 4.14 -13.14
N ASN A 48 -4.82 5.05 -12.39
CA ASN A 48 -4.90 6.48 -12.71
C ASN A 48 -3.77 6.84 -13.64
N GLY A 49 -3.34 6.51 -14.60
CA GLY A 49 -2.30 6.85 -15.59
C GLY A 49 -1.28 7.94 -15.21
N TYR A 50 -1.18 8.30 -13.92
CA TYR A 50 -0.26 9.32 -13.41
C TYR A 50 0.80 8.73 -12.49
N LEU A 51 2.01 9.28 -12.55
CA LEU A 51 2.93 9.30 -11.42
C LEU A 51 2.55 10.49 -10.55
N LEU A 52 2.27 10.26 -9.27
CA LEU A 52 1.92 11.29 -8.31
C LEU A 52 3.07 11.48 -7.30
N LEU A 53 3.56 12.69 -7.19
CA LEU A 53 4.42 13.12 -6.09
C LEU A 53 3.52 13.80 -5.06
N VAL A 54 3.15 13.10 -4.01
CA VAL A 54 2.29 13.64 -2.95
C VAL A 54 3.13 14.58 -2.10
N VAL A 55 2.77 15.86 -2.10
CA VAL A 55 3.55 16.95 -1.49
C VAL A 55 2.93 17.45 -0.20
N ASP A 56 1.63 17.16 0.03
CA ASP A 56 0.93 17.53 1.27
C ASP A 56 -0.26 16.62 1.52
N GLY A 57 -0.65 16.50 2.81
CA GLY A 57 -1.78 15.69 3.25
C GLY A 57 -1.41 14.30 3.74
N ARG A 58 -2.40 13.55 4.21
CA ARG A 58 -2.27 12.19 4.74
C ARG A 58 -3.06 11.21 3.90
N LEU A 59 -2.46 10.04 3.68
CA LEU A 59 -3.01 8.96 2.88
C LEU A 59 -3.41 7.79 3.78
N LEU A 60 -4.45 7.09 3.35
CA LEU A 60 -4.89 5.82 3.89
C LEU A 60 -4.70 4.77 2.80
N LEU A 61 -3.93 3.73 3.10
CA LEU A 61 -3.77 2.57 2.23
C LEU A 61 -4.51 1.39 2.85
N TYR A 62 -5.35 0.72 2.06
CA TYR A 62 -6.06 -0.47 2.50
C TYR A 62 -6.26 -1.44 1.34
N ASP A 63 -6.36 -2.71 1.66
CA ASP A 63 -6.60 -3.79 0.74
C ASP A 63 -8.07 -4.17 0.83
N MET A 64 -8.85 -4.04 -0.25
CA MET A 64 -10.31 -4.24 -0.32
C MET A 64 -11.09 -3.62 0.86
N PRO A 65 -12.27 -3.10 0.70
CA PRO A 65 -12.98 -2.32 1.73
C PRO A 65 -13.46 -3.21 2.89
N ASP A 66 -12.51 -3.77 3.63
CA ASP A 66 -12.72 -4.44 4.91
C ASP A 66 -12.03 -3.58 5.95
N GLU A 67 -12.76 -3.04 6.90
CA GLU A 67 -12.33 -2.00 7.85
C GLU A 67 -11.10 -2.35 8.69
N SER A 68 -10.64 -3.61 8.66
CA SER A 68 -9.58 -4.13 9.51
C SER A 68 -8.17 -4.17 8.91
N SER A 69 -8.00 -3.87 7.63
CA SER A 69 -6.71 -4.02 6.93
C SER A 69 -6.00 -2.69 6.63
N THR A 70 -6.19 -1.71 7.45
CA THR A 70 -5.73 -0.35 7.23
C THR A 70 -4.24 -0.21 7.54
N VAL A 71 -3.42 -0.04 6.53
CA VAL A 71 -2.03 0.41 6.70
C VAL A 71 -2.01 1.91 6.51
N PHE A 72 -1.82 2.66 7.59
CA PHE A 72 -1.61 4.10 7.50
C PHE A 72 -0.21 4.39 6.97
N ILE A 73 -0.12 5.05 5.83
CA ILE A 73 1.09 5.76 5.45
C ILE A 73 0.84 7.22 5.77
N GLN A 74 1.45 7.67 6.85
CA GLN A 74 1.53 9.09 7.13
C GLN A 74 2.65 9.65 6.24
N THR A 75 2.31 10.62 5.40
CA THR A 75 3.32 11.44 4.73
C THR A 75 4.04 12.25 5.78
N ASP A 76 5.29 11.89 6.09
CA ASP A 76 6.16 12.78 6.86
C ASP A 76 6.36 14.07 6.06
N PHE A 77 6.17 15.21 6.72
CA PHE A 77 6.24 16.55 6.10
C PHE A 77 7.59 16.87 5.42
N HIS A 78 8.59 15.99 5.55
CA HIS A 78 9.94 16.16 4.99
C HIS A 78 10.20 15.34 3.73
N GLN A 79 9.32 14.41 3.37
CA GLN A 79 9.51 13.54 2.21
C GLN A 79 8.31 13.59 1.26
N VAL A 80 8.59 13.48 -0.02
CA VAL A 80 7.59 13.34 -1.08
C VAL A 80 7.25 11.87 -1.22
N ASN A 81 5.97 11.50 -1.16
CA ASN A 81 5.56 10.12 -1.43
C ASN A 81 5.23 9.94 -2.91
N ILE A 82 5.80 8.91 -3.52
CA ILE A 82 5.52 8.55 -4.90
C ILE A 82 4.38 7.53 -4.92
N LEU A 83 3.38 7.76 -5.77
CA LEU A 83 2.36 6.78 -6.16
C LEU A 83 2.39 6.62 -7.68
N GLY A 84 2.07 5.43 -8.18
CA GLY A 84 2.23 5.09 -9.59
C GLY A 84 3.62 4.55 -9.93
N ASP A 85 4.44 4.29 -8.91
CA ASP A 85 5.78 3.69 -9.04
C ASP A 85 5.73 2.26 -9.59
N MET A 86 4.77 1.46 -9.19
CA MET A 86 4.57 0.10 -9.71
C MET A 86 4.16 0.14 -11.18
N GLU A 87 3.23 1.00 -11.53
CA GLU A 87 2.77 1.22 -12.90
C GLU A 87 3.90 1.76 -13.79
N LEU A 88 4.74 2.67 -13.26
CA LEU A 88 5.94 3.16 -13.94
C LEU A 88 6.88 2.01 -14.30
N LEU A 89 7.13 1.10 -13.37
CA LEU A 89 8.03 -0.04 -13.54
C LEU A 89 7.39 -1.21 -14.31
N GLY A 90 6.11 -1.13 -14.66
CA GLY A 90 5.39 -2.21 -15.35
C GLY A 90 5.13 -3.44 -14.47
N VAL A 91 5.20 -3.27 -13.15
CA VAL A 91 4.88 -4.33 -12.21
C VAL A 91 3.36 -4.32 -11.97
N PRO A 92 2.66 -5.47 -12.09
CA PRO A 92 1.24 -5.54 -11.80
C PRO A 92 0.96 -5.03 -10.39
N PHE A 93 0.06 -4.04 -10.30
CA PHE A 93 -0.30 -3.47 -9.01
C PHE A 93 -1.11 -4.49 -8.20
N THR A 94 -0.81 -4.58 -6.93
CA THR A 94 -1.61 -5.34 -5.98
C THR A 94 -2.85 -4.54 -5.57
N SER A 95 -3.86 -5.21 -5.09
CA SER A 95 -5.22 -4.77 -4.75
C SER A 95 -5.33 -3.64 -3.70
N LEU A 96 -4.41 -2.65 -3.68
CA LEU A 96 -4.43 -1.59 -2.69
C LEU A 96 -5.19 -0.35 -3.17
N PHE A 97 -6.12 0.11 -2.35
CA PHE A 97 -6.71 1.42 -2.47
C PHE A 97 -5.84 2.46 -1.77
N VAL A 98 -5.73 3.63 -2.35
CA VAL A 98 -5.09 4.79 -1.73
C VAL A 98 -6.11 5.92 -1.68
N GLU A 99 -6.50 6.30 -0.47
CA GLU A 99 -7.53 7.28 -0.18
C GLU A 99 -6.94 8.50 0.52
N ALA A 100 -7.43 9.68 0.22
CA ALA A 100 -7.10 10.91 0.93
C ALA A 100 -7.77 10.92 2.32
N LYS A 101 -6.98 10.95 3.38
CA LYS A 101 -7.47 11.06 4.77
C LYS A 101 -7.73 12.50 5.19
N THR A 102 -6.99 13.43 4.61
CA THR A 102 -7.15 14.89 4.73
C THR A 102 -7.18 15.47 3.34
N ASP A 103 -7.24 16.79 3.19
CA ASP A 103 -6.90 17.41 1.91
C ASP A 103 -5.49 16.98 1.50
N VAL A 104 -5.35 16.47 0.27
CA VAL A 104 -4.10 15.97 -0.29
C VAL A 104 -3.76 16.74 -1.55
N TYR A 105 -2.52 17.20 -1.65
CA TYR A 105 -1.98 17.83 -2.84
C TYR A 105 -0.89 16.95 -3.46
N ALA A 106 -0.94 16.80 -4.76
CA ALA A 106 0.01 16.00 -5.51
C ALA A 106 0.43 16.70 -6.81
N LEU A 107 1.71 16.61 -7.12
CA LEU A 107 2.26 16.97 -8.43
C LEU A 107 2.18 15.73 -9.32
N ALA A 108 1.47 15.82 -10.43
CA ALA A 108 1.15 14.69 -11.29
C ALA A 108 1.83 14.79 -12.65
N LEU A 109 2.38 13.67 -13.12
CA LEU A 109 2.89 13.49 -14.47
C LEU A 109 2.15 12.36 -15.17
N TYR A 110 1.75 12.55 -16.43
CA TYR A 110 1.22 11.46 -17.24
C TYR A 110 2.29 10.39 -17.47
N LEU A 111 2.03 9.17 -17.02
CA LEU A 111 2.98 8.06 -17.12
C LEU A 111 3.32 7.70 -18.57
N GLU A 112 2.31 7.63 -19.43
CA GLU A 112 2.50 7.25 -20.82
C GLU A 112 3.48 8.19 -21.56
N GLN A 113 3.39 9.49 -21.29
CA GLN A 113 4.22 10.52 -21.94
C GLN A 113 5.61 10.67 -21.32
N ASN A 114 5.78 10.31 -20.04
CA ASN A 114 6.99 10.61 -19.29
C ASN A 114 7.75 9.36 -18.83
N ARG A 115 7.25 8.16 -19.12
CA ARG A 115 7.84 6.90 -18.67
C ARG A 115 9.31 6.76 -19.06
N GLU A 116 9.62 6.93 -20.33
CA GLU A 116 10.98 6.76 -20.84
C GLU A 116 11.93 7.79 -20.23
N TRP A 117 11.50 9.03 -20.14
CA TRP A 117 12.27 10.10 -19.53
C TRP A 117 12.55 9.82 -18.04
N LEU A 118 11.52 9.43 -17.26
CA LEU A 118 11.66 9.10 -15.84
C LEU A 118 12.61 7.91 -15.61
N LEU A 119 12.53 6.87 -16.45
CA LEU A 119 13.36 5.67 -16.33
C LEU A 119 14.82 5.91 -16.77
N ASN A 120 15.10 7.02 -17.45
CA ASN A 120 16.45 7.43 -17.85
C ASN A 120 17.04 8.53 -16.97
N ASP A 121 16.31 9.06 -15.98
CA ASP A 121 16.84 10.07 -15.06
C ASP A 121 17.47 9.39 -13.80
N PRO A 122 18.79 9.45 -13.64
CA PRO A 122 19.48 8.75 -12.54
C PRO A 122 19.17 9.34 -11.17
N ALA A 123 18.86 10.64 -11.05
CA ALA A 123 18.50 11.24 -9.78
C ALA A 123 17.10 10.77 -9.36
N PHE A 124 16.14 10.77 -10.30
CA PHE A 124 14.82 10.24 -10.04
C PHE A 124 14.83 8.75 -9.68
N LEU A 125 15.58 7.93 -10.41
CA LEU A 125 15.68 6.49 -10.10
C LEU A 125 16.30 6.25 -8.72
N ARG A 126 17.30 7.02 -8.31
CA ARG A 126 17.86 6.93 -6.96
C ARG A 126 16.81 7.26 -5.91
N TYR A 127 16.04 8.33 -6.12
CA TYR A 127 14.96 8.72 -5.21
C TYR A 127 13.88 7.64 -5.15
N LEU A 128 13.47 7.11 -6.31
CA LEU A 128 12.52 6.01 -6.41
C LEU A 128 12.97 4.78 -5.60
N CYS A 129 14.24 4.36 -5.74
CA CYS A 129 14.79 3.24 -4.98
C CYS A 129 14.74 3.50 -3.46
N VAL A 130 15.10 4.71 -3.02
CA VAL A 130 15.01 5.08 -1.59
C VAL A 130 13.56 5.04 -1.10
N SER A 131 12.64 5.64 -1.85
CA SER A 131 11.20 5.63 -1.55
C SER A 131 10.64 4.21 -1.43
N MET A 132 11.01 3.32 -2.37
CA MET A 132 10.59 1.91 -2.32
C MET A 132 11.17 1.17 -1.11
N ALA A 133 12.44 1.41 -0.77
CA ALA A 133 13.07 0.82 0.41
C ALA A 133 12.39 1.28 1.71
N GLU A 134 12.00 2.55 1.81
CA GLU A 134 11.25 3.09 2.95
C GLU A 134 9.84 2.50 3.06
N LYS A 135 9.12 2.38 1.95
CA LYS A 135 7.82 1.70 1.89
C LYS A 135 7.94 0.24 2.35
N LEU A 136 8.97 -0.48 1.88
CA LEU A 136 9.24 -1.85 2.30
C LEU A 136 9.52 -1.94 3.80
N ASN A 137 10.37 -1.06 4.34
CA ASN A 137 10.65 -0.99 5.77
C ASN A 137 9.39 -0.69 6.58
N GLY A 138 8.54 0.22 6.10
CA GLY A 138 7.25 0.53 6.71
C GLY A 138 6.33 -0.69 6.75
N ALA A 139 6.22 -1.42 5.64
CA ALA A 139 5.42 -2.63 5.54
C ALA A 139 5.93 -3.75 6.47
N VAL A 140 7.26 -3.95 6.55
CA VAL A 140 7.88 -4.91 7.46
C VAL A 140 7.60 -4.56 8.93
N ARG A 141 7.76 -3.28 9.31
CA ARG A 141 7.45 -2.82 10.67
C ARG A 141 5.97 -3.01 11.02
N ALA A 142 5.05 -2.62 10.14
CA ALA A 142 3.63 -2.83 10.31
C ALA A 142 3.29 -4.32 10.47
N SER A 143 3.87 -5.18 9.64
CA SER A 143 3.70 -6.64 9.75
C SER A 143 4.27 -7.21 11.06
N SER A 144 5.39 -6.68 11.56
CA SER A 144 5.99 -7.14 12.82
C SER A 144 5.17 -6.77 14.05
N GLN A 145 4.38 -5.69 14.00
CA GLN A 145 3.49 -5.27 15.08
C GLN A 145 2.17 -6.05 15.13
N MET A 146 1.84 -6.79 14.08
CA MET A 146 0.62 -7.61 14.06
C MET A 146 0.73 -8.78 15.06
N THR A 147 -0.32 -8.98 15.84
CA THR A 147 -0.47 -10.18 16.67
C THR A 147 -0.58 -11.43 15.79
N LEU A 148 -0.30 -12.62 16.36
CA LEU A 148 -0.46 -13.87 15.61
C LEU A 148 -1.91 -14.04 15.10
N ARG A 149 -2.90 -13.66 15.90
CA ARG A 149 -4.32 -13.71 15.51
C ARG A 149 -4.59 -12.82 14.29
N GLN A 150 -4.06 -11.60 14.28
CA GLN A 150 -4.21 -10.69 13.13
C GLN A 150 -3.50 -11.23 11.88
N LYS A 151 -2.30 -11.80 12.01
CA LYS A 151 -1.58 -12.42 10.87
C LYS A 151 -2.37 -13.60 10.28
N VAL A 152 -2.90 -14.47 11.13
CA VAL A 152 -3.73 -15.61 10.70
C VAL A 152 -5.04 -15.13 10.07
N GLY A 153 -5.74 -14.20 10.71
CA GLY A 153 -6.98 -13.61 10.19
C GLY A 153 -6.77 -12.97 8.81
N ARG A 154 -5.68 -12.22 8.64
CA ARG A 154 -5.32 -11.66 7.34
C ARG A 154 -5.11 -12.74 6.27
N SER A 155 -4.41 -13.82 6.58
CA SER A 155 -4.24 -14.93 5.63
C SER A 155 -5.55 -15.61 5.27
N LEU A 156 -6.47 -15.76 6.24
CA LEU A 156 -7.77 -16.36 6.02
C LEU A 156 -8.70 -15.50 5.13
N ARG A 157 -8.52 -14.20 5.08
CA ARG A 157 -9.29 -13.32 4.18
C ARG A 157 -8.99 -13.56 2.69
N TYR A 158 -7.77 -14.03 2.38
CA TYR A 158 -7.37 -14.39 1.00
C TYR A 158 -7.66 -15.86 0.67
N ALA A 159 -8.06 -16.65 1.66
CA ALA A 159 -8.40 -18.04 1.44
C ALA A 159 -9.84 -18.18 0.94
N GLU A 160 -10.04 -19.07 -0.03
CA GLU A 160 -11.37 -19.34 -0.55
C GLU A 160 -12.14 -20.32 0.33
N PRO A 161 -13.47 -20.18 0.50
CA PRO A 161 -14.29 -21.17 1.17
C PRO A 161 -14.08 -22.57 0.56
N GLY A 162 -13.90 -23.58 1.41
CA GLY A 162 -13.55 -24.95 1.03
C GLY A 162 -12.05 -25.23 0.95
N GLN A 163 -11.19 -24.21 0.94
CA GLN A 163 -9.73 -24.38 0.95
C GLN A 163 -9.28 -25.09 2.23
N ARG A 164 -8.32 -26.01 2.07
CA ARG A 164 -7.71 -26.74 3.20
C ARG A 164 -6.39 -26.12 3.61
N ILE A 165 -6.22 -25.95 4.90
CA ILE A 165 -4.99 -25.49 5.56
C ILE A 165 -4.36 -26.70 6.22
N SER A 166 -3.14 -27.04 5.82
CA SER A 166 -2.36 -28.16 6.38
C SER A 166 -0.90 -27.76 6.53
N GLY A 167 -0.09 -28.61 7.17
CA GLY A 167 1.33 -28.31 7.35
C GLY A 167 1.58 -27.28 8.46
N ILE A 168 0.88 -27.38 9.56
CA ILE A 168 0.93 -26.45 10.72
C ILE A 168 2.36 -26.13 11.18
N GLY A 169 3.27 -27.12 11.13
CA GLY A 169 4.68 -26.89 11.48
C GLY A 169 5.38 -25.91 10.56
N ALA A 170 5.17 -26.04 9.24
CA ALA A 170 5.76 -25.15 8.25
C ALA A 170 5.16 -23.72 8.36
N ILE A 171 3.85 -23.62 8.54
CA ILE A 171 3.17 -22.32 8.73
C ILE A 171 3.63 -21.66 10.03
N ALA A 172 3.74 -22.41 11.13
CA ALA A 172 4.24 -21.87 12.39
C ALA A 172 5.68 -21.37 12.25
N GLY A 173 6.55 -22.10 11.52
CA GLY A 173 7.91 -21.68 11.20
C GLY A 173 7.96 -20.39 10.40
N SER A 174 7.14 -20.25 9.36
CA SER A 174 7.06 -19.02 8.55
C SER A 174 6.58 -17.79 9.34
N LEU A 175 5.73 -18.02 10.35
CA LEU A 175 5.24 -16.97 11.24
C LEU A 175 6.13 -16.70 12.46
N ASN A 176 7.25 -17.45 12.58
CA ASN A 176 8.18 -17.41 13.71
C ASN A 176 7.48 -17.63 15.07
N VAL A 177 6.59 -18.63 15.13
CA VAL A 177 5.86 -19.03 16.35
C VAL A 177 5.88 -20.54 16.53
N SER A 178 5.53 -21.03 17.74
CA SER A 178 5.37 -22.46 17.97
C SER A 178 4.07 -23.00 17.34
N SER A 179 4.07 -24.25 16.90
CA SER A 179 2.85 -24.92 16.41
C SER A 179 1.71 -24.87 17.43
N ARG A 180 2.03 -24.91 18.74
CA ARG A 180 1.04 -24.78 19.81
C ARG A 180 0.36 -23.42 19.83
N GLN A 181 1.12 -22.34 19.65
CA GLN A 181 0.57 -20.98 19.57
C GLN A 181 -0.33 -20.84 18.33
N LEU A 182 0.12 -21.33 17.17
CA LEU A 182 -0.67 -21.30 15.94
C LEU A 182 -1.97 -22.10 16.10
N MET A 183 -1.91 -23.34 16.62
CA MET A 183 -3.11 -24.17 16.83
C MET A 183 -4.11 -23.51 17.77
N ARG A 184 -3.66 -22.78 18.81
CA ARG A 184 -4.56 -22.03 19.69
C ARG A 184 -5.33 -20.97 18.90
N VAL A 185 -4.65 -20.21 18.05
CA VAL A 185 -5.31 -19.18 17.23
C VAL A 185 -6.23 -19.80 16.19
N LEU A 186 -5.83 -20.91 15.53
CA LEU A 186 -6.72 -21.60 14.60
C LEU A 186 -7.98 -22.14 15.29
N LYS A 187 -7.86 -22.59 16.55
CA LYS A 187 -9.02 -23.00 17.35
C LYS A 187 -9.97 -21.82 17.62
N GLU A 188 -9.45 -20.62 17.92
CA GLU A 188 -10.26 -19.42 18.06
C GLU A 188 -11.08 -19.13 16.78
N PHE A 189 -10.49 -19.32 15.60
CA PHE A 189 -11.21 -19.18 14.32
C PHE A 189 -12.20 -20.32 14.06
N CYS A 190 -11.98 -21.51 14.60
CA CYS A 190 -13.01 -22.57 14.59
C CYS A 190 -14.20 -22.21 15.48
N ASP A 191 -13.94 -21.66 16.67
CA ASP A 191 -14.98 -21.24 17.61
C ASP A 191 -15.83 -20.09 17.03
N LEU A 192 -15.26 -19.26 16.14
CA LEU A 192 -15.94 -18.21 15.38
C LEU A 192 -16.66 -18.72 14.11
N GLY A 193 -16.58 -20.01 13.82
CA GLY A 193 -17.19 -20.62 12.63
C GLY A 193 -16.54 -20.20 11.31
N VAL A 194 -15.31 -19.69 11.34
CA VAL A 194 -14.51 -19.33 10.16
C VAL A 194 -13.80 -20.55 9.60
N LEU A 195 -13.33 -21.42 10.50
CA LEU A 195 -12.64 -22.66 10.16
C LEU A 195 -13.40 -23.87 10.72
N GLU A 196 -13.21 -25.02 10.08
CA GLU A 196 -13.61 -26.34 10.59
C GLU A 196 -12.35 -27.20 10.77
N HIS A 197 -12.20 -27.84 11.91
CA HIS A 197 -11.13 -28.80 12.15
C HIS A 197 -11.53 -30.16 11.57
N GLU A 198 -10.96 -30.57 10.43
CA GLU A 198 -11.30 -31.84 9.77
C GLU A 198 -10.57 -33.03 10.40
N LYS A 199 -9.26 -32.88 10.64
CA LYS A 199 -8.40 -33.91 11.25
C LYS A 199 -7.15 -33.28 11.82
N LYS A 200 -6.35 -34.07 12.57
CA LYS A 200 -5.12 -33.58 13.21
C LYS A 200 -4.26 -32.73 12.25
N GLY A 201 -4.13 -31.44 12.55
CA GLY A 201 -3.33 -30.50 11.79
C GLY A 201 -3.91 -30.08 10.42
N THR A 202 -5.20 -30.34 10.18
CA THR A 202 -5.88 -29.92 8.95
C THR A 202 -7.18 -29.19 9.29
N TYR A 203 -7.35 -28.02 8.69
CA TYR A 203 -8.50 -27.14 8.85
C TYR A 203 -9.08 -26.81 7.48
N ARG A 204 -10.40 -26.65 7.41
CA ARG A 204 -11.10 -26.20 6.21
C ARG A 204 -11.67 -24.80 6.43
N VAL A 205 -11.49 -23.92 5.47
CA VAL A 205 -12.08 -22.58 5.49
C VAL A 205 -13.56 -22.68 5.20
N LEU A 206 -14.41 -22.18 6.08
CA LEU A 206 -15.87 -22.16 5.92
C LEU A 206 -16.34 -20.83 5.34
N LYS A 207 -15.81 -19.73 5.89
CA LYS A 207 -16.10 -18.36 5.46
C LYS A 207 -14.91 -17.46 5.74
N LYS A 208 -14.90 -16.26 5.15
CA LYS A 208 -13.91 -15.25 5.51
C LYS A 208 -14.17 -14.74 6.92
N PRO A 209 -13.12 -14.43 7.72
CA PRO A 209 -13.32 -13.85 9.05
C PRO A 209 -13.98 -12.47 8.91
N GLU A 210 -14.95 -12.19 9.73
CA GLU A 210 -15.44 -10.87 10.04
C GLU A 210 -14.43 -10.20 11.00
N ASP A 211 -14.36 -8.88 11.01
CA ASP A 211 -13.36 -8.08 11.77
C ASP A 211 -13.41 -8.29 13.29
#